data_9ed163488823dace8b185c8fde6276ba
#
_entry.id   9ed163488823dace8b185c8fde6276ba
#
_cell.length_a   1.000
_cell.length_b   1.000
_cell.length_c   1.000
_cell.angle_alpha   90.00
_cell.angle_beta   90.00
_cell.angle_gamma   90.00
#
_symmetry.space_group_name_H-M   'P 1'
#
loop_
_entity.id
_entity.type
_entity.pdbx_description
1 polymer ?
#
loop_
_entity_poly.entity_id
_entity_poly.type
_entity_poly.pdbx_seq_one_letter_code
_entity_poly.pdbx_strand_id
1 'polypeptide(L)'
;MTTSTNWEIKGTYFESCNCNIACPCVFLEPPSTGECTVLIAWQVESGNYDGTELDGLNVALAAYVPGNMIEVDWKVALYIDQRANEAQQKALTLIFSGQAGGHFAGIAQHVGEVVGVSQAEMDYIAQGKERSLTIKGIAQMEIQGLDGIDGADITIINNPLAAVPDEPTVVAKSKSFTYQDHGMEWNLSGKNGYYSPFTYKGS
;
A
#
# COMPACT_ATOMS: atom_id res chain seq x y z
N MET A 1 9.56 -14.99 27.55
CA MET A 1 8.47 -15.53 26.72
C MET A 1 7.83 -14.33 26.08
N THR A 2 8.13 -14.05 24.83
CA THR A 2 7.42 -13.03 24.05
C THR A 2 6.04 -13.59 23.76
N THR A 3 5.01 -13.07 24.40
CA THR A 3 3.62 -13.37 24.01
C THR A 3 3.46 -12.86 22.59
N SER A 4 3.32 -13.76 21.63
CA SER A 4 2.96 -13.37 20.27
C SER A 4 1.59 -12.70 20.32
N THR A 5 1.52 -11.50 19.81
CA THR A 5 0.27 -10.73 19.77
C THR A 5 -0.53 -11.16 18.55
N ASN A 6 -1.68 -11.78 18.77
CA ASN A 6 -2.54 -12.21 17.68
C ASN A 6 -3.30 -11.01 17.10
N TRP A 7 -3.21 -10.81 15.78
CA TRP A 7 -3.93 -9.76 15.08
C TRP A 7 -4.40 -10.21 13.70
N GLU A 8 -5.52 -9.66 13.26
CA GLU A 8 -6.03 -9.82 11.90
C GLU A 8 -6.68 -8.52 11.45
N ILE A 9 -6.42 -8.11 10.21
CA ILE A 9 -7.07 -6.99 9.54
C ILE A 9 -7.50 -7.41 8.14
N LYS A 10 -8.69 -6.95 7.72
CA LYS A 10 -9.28 -7.21 6.40
C LYS A 10 -9.80 -5.93 5.79
N GLY A 11 -9.80 -5.84 4.48
CA GLY A 11 -10.33 -4.70 3.78
C GLY A 11 -9.92 -4.65 2.32
N THR A 12 -9.75 -3.45 1.81
CA THR A 12 -9.33 -3.20 0.43
C THR A 12 -8.04 -2.40 0.39
N TYR A 13 -7.19 -2.74 -0.59
CA TYR A 13 -5.96 -2.01 -0.86
C TYR A 13 -5.93 -1.56 -2.32
N PHE A 14 -5.21 -0.48 -2.58
CA PHE A 14 -4.77 -0.11 -3.91
C PHE A 14 -3.46 0.66 -3.89
N GLU A 15 -2.81 0.72 -5.05
CA GLU A 15 -1.55 1.44 -5.23
C GLU A 15 -1.44 2.04 -6.63
N SER A 16 -0.54 3.03 -6.76
CA SER A 16 -0.02 3.48 -8.04
C SER A 16 1.48 3.73 -7.93
N CYS A 17 2.19 3.45 -9.03
CA CYS A 17 3.63 3.67 -9.11
C CYS A 17 3.99 4.33 -10.45
N ASN A 18 5.26 4.76 -10.62
CA ASN A 18 5.75 5.37 -11.84
C ASN A 18 6.00 4.38 -13.01
N CYS A 19 5.90 3.08 -12.77
CA CYS A 19 6.14 2.07 -13.80
C CYS A 19 5.09 2.09 -14.93
N ASN A 20 5.47 1.53 -16.07
CA ASN A 20 4.53 1.21 -17.13
C ASN A 20 3.65 0.01 -16.73
N ILE A 21 2.50 -0.14 -17.36
CA ILE A 21 1.54 -1.22 -17.13
C ILE A 21 1.95 -2.46 -17.94
N ALA A 22 2.01 -3.66 -17.37
CA ALA A 22 1.94 -3.99 -15.97
C ALA A 22 3.31 -3.79 -15.33
N CYS A 23 3.34 -3.35 -14.06
CA CYS A 23 4.60 -3.05 -13.38
C CYS A 23 5.53 -4.27 -13.32
N PRO A 24 6.78 -4.17 -13.81
CA PRO A 24 7.71 -5.30 -13.83
C PRO A 24 8.20 -5.72 -12.43
N CYS A 25 8.13 -4.83 -11.45
CA CYS A 25 8.59 -5.13 -10.08
C CYS A 25 7.87 -6.33 -9.46
N VAL A 26 6.57 -6.53 -9.77
CA VAL A 26 5.82 -7.68 -9.25
C VAL A 26 6.32 -9.03 -9.76
N PHE A 27 7.17 -9.02 -10.81
CA PHE A 27 7.88 -10.17 -11.39
C PHE A 27 9.36 -10.20 -11.00
N LEU A 28 9.78 -9.40 -10.01
CA LEU A 28 11.17 -9.22 -9.54
C LEU A 28 12.12 -8.57 -10.56
N GLU A 29 11.56 -7.96 -11.61
CA GLU A 29 12.35 -7.24 -12.61
C GLU A 29 12.57 -5.77 -12.19
N PRO A 30 13.61 -5.12 -12.71
CA PRO A 30 13.84 -3.69 -12.45
C PRO A 30 12.67 -2.81 -12.85
N PRO A 31 12.42 -1.69 -12.13
CA PRO A 31 11.40 -0.71 -12.51
C PRO A 31 11.57 -0.19 -13.93
N SER A 32 10.45 0.11 -14.62
CA SER A 32 10.45 0.57 -16.02
C SER A 32 11.31 1.81 -16.28
N THR A 33 11.55 2.62 -15.26
CA THR A 33 12.32 3.88 -15.32
C THR A 33 13.64 3.83 -14.56
N GLY A 34 14.04 2.64 -14.08
CA GLY A 34 15.26 2.43 -13.29
C GLY A 34 15.10 2.71 -11.80
N GLU A 35 14.03 3.37 -11.39
CA GLU A 35 13.66 3.65 -10.01
C GLU A 35 12.15 3.52 -9.83
N CYS A 36 11.69 3.32 -8.60
CA CYS A 36 10.26 3.22 -8.29
C CYS A 36 9.86 4.31 -7.29
N THR A 37 8.80 5.05 -7.64
CA THR A 37 8.01 5.83 -6.69
C THR A 37 6.63 5.22 -6.60
N VAL A 38 6.16 4.94 -5.41
CA VAL A 38 4.88 4.27 -5.18
C VAL A 38 4.15 4.86 -3.97
N LEU A 39 2.84 4.96 -4.07
CA LEU A 39 1.94 5.20 -2.94
C LEU A 39 0.98 4.02 -2.86
N ILE A 40 0.93 3.42 -1.68
CA ILE A 40 0.06 2.28 -1.37
C ILE A 40 -0.93 2.73 -0.31
N ALA A 41 -2.18 2.36 -0.45
CA ALA A 41 -3.25 2.70 0.49
C ALA A 41 -4.06 1.49 0.89
N TRP A 42 -4.44 1.41 2.16
CA TRP A 42 -5.29 0.38 2.73
C TRP A 42 -6.44 1.02 3.49
N GLN A 43 -7.64 0.47 3.31
CA GLN A 43 -8.79 0.72 4.18
C GLN A 43 -9.08 -0.55 4.96
N VAL A 44 -8.98 -0.48 6.28
CA VAL A 44 -9.34 -1.58 7.17
C VAL A 44 -10.86 -1.57 7.35
N GLU A 45 -11.55 -2.52 6.74
CA GLU A 45 -13.01 -2.68 6.88
C GLU A 45 -13.36 -3.37 8.21
N SER A 46 -12.52 -4.33 8.61
CA SER A 46 -12.61 -4.96 9.92
C SER A 46 -11.22 -5.39 10.41
N GLY A 47 -10.95 -5.20 11.68
CA GLY A 47 -9.65 -5.59 12.22
C GLY A 47 -9.54 -5.49 13.74
N ASN A 48 -8.68 -6.33 14.29
CA ASN A 48 -8.36 -6.35 15.70
C ASN A 48 -6.88 -6.62 15.94
N TYR A 49 -6.29 -5.86 16.85
CA TYR A 49 -4.95 -6.04 17.35
C TYR A 49 -4.99 -6.09 18.88
N ASP A 50 -4.82 -7.28 19.47
CA ASP A 50 -4.81 -7.48 20.93
C ASP A 50 -6.00 -6.81 21.66
N GLY A 51 -7.21 -6.98 21.10
CA GLY A 51 -8.43 -6.37 21.65
C GLY A 51 -8.68 -4.91 21.20
N THR A 52 -7.75 -4.28 20.49
CA THR A 52 -7.94 -2.94 19.89
C THR A 52 -8.62 -3.08 18.53
N GLU A 53 -9.85 -2.59 18.41
CA GLU A 53 -10.62 -2.55 17.16
C GLU A 53 -10.02 -1.50 16.19
N LEU A 54 -9.87 -1.88 14.90
CA LEU A 54 -9.23 -1.06 13.87
C LEU A 54 -10.16 -0.71 12.71
N ASP A 55 -11.45 -1.01 12.84
CA ASP A 55 -12.46 -0.86 11.79
C ASP A 55 -12.57 0.57 11.27
N GLY A 56 -12.69 0.71 9.96
CA GLY A 56 -12.92 1.98 9.27
C GLY A 56 -11.71 2.91 9.19
N LEU A 57 -10.51 2.47 9.62
CA LEU A 57 -9.30 3.28 9.58
C LEU A 57 -8.51 3.06 8.28
N ASN A 58 -7.85 4.12 7.84
CA ASN A 58 -7.01 4.12 6.64
C ASN A 58 -5.52 4.15 7.01
N VAL A 59 -4.70 3.53 6.17
CA VAL A 59 -3.23 3.60 6.24
C VAL A 59 -2.69 3.86 4.85
N ALA A 60 -1.64 4.65 4.72
CA ALA A 60 -0.94 4.83 3.46
C ALA A 60 0.58 4.78 3.67
N LEU A 61 1.29 4.26 2.66
CA LEU A 61 2.75 4.18 2.63
C LEU A 61 3.24 4.73 1.31
N ALA A 62 4.07 5.78 1.37
CA ALA A 62 4.82 6.27 0.24
C ALA A 62 6.21 5.68 0.27
N ALA A 63 6.73 5.23 -0.89
CA ALA A 63 8.08 4.71 -1.00
C ALA A 63 8.81 5.23 -2.24
N TYR A 64 10.11 5.46 -2.06
CA TYR A 64 11.09 5.64 -3.12
C TYR A 64 12.11 4.51 -3.07
N VAL A 65 12.36 3.89 -4.23
CA VAL A 65 13.26 2.74 -4.38
C VAL A 65 14.21 3.02 -5.55
N PRO A 66 15.51 3.18 -5.31
CA PRO A 66 16.47 3.63 -6.34
C PRO A 66 16.92 2.53 -7.30
N GLY A 67 16.16 1.44 -7.45
CA GLY A 67 16.53 0.31 -8.30
C GLY A 67 15.55 -0.84 -8.22
N ASN A 68 16.05 -2.07 -8.35
CA ASN A 68 15.25 -3.28 -8.18
C ASN A 68 14.79 -3.40 -6.72
N MET A 69 13.49 -3.59 -6.50
CA MET A 69 12.85 -3.55 -5.18
C MET A 69 13.41 -4.57 -4.17
N ILE A 70 13.94 -5.70 -4.66
CA ILE A 70 14.50 -6.75 -3.79
C ILE A 70 16.03 -6.65 -3.60
N GLU A 71 16.70 -5.73 -4.31
CA GLU A 71 18.17 -5.60 -4.29
C GLU A 71 18.66 -4.34 -3.58
N VAL A 72 17.77 -3.36 -3.39
CA VAL A 72 18.13 -2.05 -2.81
C VAL A 72 17.20 -1.67 -1.67
N ASP A 73 17.70 -0.81 -0.78
CA ASP A 73 16.95 -0.31 0.36
C ASP A 73 15.90 0.72 -0.07
N TRP A 74 14.73 0.64 0.56
CA TRP A 74 13.61 1.56 0.34
C TRP A 74 13.66 2.73 1.34
N LYS A 75 13.28 3.89 0.84
CA LYS A 75 12.98 5.07 1.65
C LYS A 75 11.47 5.21 1.76
N VAL A 76 10.92 5.20 3.00
CA VAL A 76 9.48 5.12 3.21
C VAL A 76 8.94 6.18 4.17
N ALA A 77 7.71 6.65 3.90
CA ALA A 77 6.89 7.42 4.82
C ALA A 77 5.58 6.70 5.08
N LEU A 78 5.17 6.57 6.35
CA LEU A 78 3.93 5.92 6.77
C LEU A 78 2.94 6.94 7.30
N TYR A 79 1.70 6.88 6.83
CA TYR A 79 0.59 7.72 7.25
C TYR A 79 -0.51 6.89 7.89
N ILE A 80 -0.91 7.26 9.09
CA ILE A 80 -2.01 6.65 9.83
C ILE A 80 -3.18 7.62 9.84
N ASP A 81 -4.39 7.12 9.68
CA ASP A 81 -5.61 7.90 9.72
C ASP A 81 -5.66 8.78 11.00
N GLN A 82 -5.91 10.07 10.83
CA GLN A 82 -5.99 11.00 11.96
C GLN A 82 -7.15 10.69 12.93
N ARG A 83 -8.13 9.88 12.51
CA ARG A 83 -9.24 9.42 13.35
C ARG A 83 -8.82 8.35 14.36
N ALA A 84 -7.65 7.73 14.15
CA ALA A 84 -7.11 6.72 15.03
C ALA A 84 -6.75 7.32 16.40
N ASN A 85 -7.27 6.73 17.47
CA ASN A 85 -6.83 7.04 18.82
C ASN A 85 -5.41 6.48 19.08
N GLU A 86 -4.81 6.79 20.24
CA GLU A 86 -3.42 6.41 20.55
C GLU A 86 -3.18 4.88 20.48
N ALA A 87 -4.11 4.06 20.98
CA ALA A 87 -3.99 2.61 20.93
C ALA A 87 -4.07 2.07 19.51
N GLN A 88 -5.01 2.58 18.70
CA GLN A 88 -5.19 2.24 17.30
C GLN A 88 -3.98 2.68 16.46
N GLN A 89 -3.48 3.90 16.69
CA GLN A 89 -2.28 4.41 16.03
C GLN A 89 -1.07 3.52 16.29
N LYS A 90 -0.86 3.13 17.56
CA LYS A 90 0.22 2.23 17.95
C LYS A 90 0.06 0.86 17.26
N ALA A 91 -1.13 0.28 17.27
CA ALA A 91 -1.42 -1.01 16.64
C ALA A 91 -1.14 -0.99 15.14
N LEU A 92 -1.68 -0.01 14.41
CA LEU A 92 -1.46 0.15 12.97
C LEU A 92 0.03 0.38 12.66
N THR A 93 0.72 1.19 13.45
CA THR A 93 2.17 1.40 13.27
C THR A 93 2.93 0.08 13.45
N LEU A 94 2.65 -0.72 14.46
CA LEU A 94 3.30 -2.02 14.69
C LEU A 94 3.03 -3.00 13.55
N ILE A 95 1.79 -3.06 13.04
CA ILE A 95 1.41 -3.92 11.92
C ILE A 95 2.18 -3.50 10.65
N PHE A 96 2.01 -2.26 10.20
CA PHE A 96 2.53 -1.79 8.91
C PHE A 96 4.04 -1.53 8.89
N SER A 97 4.69 -1.42 10.06
CA SER A 97 6.16 -1.43 10.19
C SER A 97 6.77 -2.84 10.23
N GLY A 98 5.95 -3.89 10.22
CA GLY A 98 6.40 -5.28 10.32
C GLY A 98 6.79 -5.75 11.72
N GLN A 99 6.74 -4.89 12.74
CA GLN A 99 7.10 -5.23 14.11
C GLN A 99 6.10 -6.21 14.76
N ALA A 100 4.88 -6.25 14.27
CA ALA A 100 3.84 -7.19 14.69
C ALA A 100 3.93 -8.55 13.96
N GLY A 101 4.97 -8.80 13.15
CA GLY A 101 5.07 -10.02 12.36
C GLY A 101 4.14 -10.01 11.14
N GLY A 102 3.83 -11.21 10.62
CA GLY A 102 2.98 -11.37 9.44
C GLY A 102 3.64 -10.91 8.14
N HIS A 103 2.82 -10.59 7.13
CA HIS A 103 3.28 -10.21 5.79
C HIS A 103 4.27 -9.02 5.80
N PHE A 104 3.96 -8.00 6.59
CA PHE A 104 4.79 -6.78 6.64
C PHE A 104 6.18 -6.99 7.25
N ALA A 105 6.40 -8.06 8.02
CA ALA A 105 7.75 -8.37 8.50
C ALA A 105 8.71 -8.75 7.37
N GLY A 106 8.20 -9.37 6.28
CA GLY A 106 8.97 -9.61 5.07
C GLY A 106 9.27 -8.33 4.30
N ILE A 107 8.25 -7.46 4.14
CA ILE A 107 8.40 -6.16 3.47
C ILE A 107 9.40 -5.25 4.20
N ALA A 108 9.34 -5.22 5.53
CA ALA A 108 10.21 -4.39 6.37
C ALA A 108 11.71 -4.69 6.19
N GLN A 109 12.08 -5.89 5.72
CA GLN A 109 13.49 -6.24 5.45
C GLN A 109 14.11 -5.42 4.31
N HIS A 110 13.29 -4.83 3.45
CA HIS A 110 13.73 -3.97 2.34
C HIS A 110 13.75 -2.48 2.72
N VAL A 111 13.25 -2.10 3.91
CA VAL A 111 13.22 -0.70 4.35
C VAL A 111 14.54 -0.30 4.95
N GLY A 112 15.28 0.60 4.29
CA GLY A 112 16.55 1.17 4.78
C GLY A 112 16.36 2.48 5.53
N GLU A 113 15.36 3.29 5.16
CA GLU A 113 15.09 4.59 5.78
C GLU A 113 13.59 4.83 5.96
N VAL A 114 13.18 5.11 7.21
CA VAL A 114 11.85 5.61 7.52
C VAL A 114 11.94 7.12 7.72
N VAL A 115 11.48 7.91 6.73
CA VAL A 115 11.58 9.38 6.77
C VAL A 115 10.48 10.04 7.57
N GLY A 116 9.39 9.33 7.86
CA GLY A 116 8.31 9.83 8.69
C GLY A 116 7.27 8.77 9.01
N VAL A 117 6.66 8.91 10.20
CA VAL A 117 5.43 8.24 10.60
C VAL A 117 4.52 9.30 11.18
N SER A 118 3.39 9.59 10.56
CA SER A 118 2.53 10.69 10.95
C SER A 118 1.04 10.34 10.83
N GLN A 119 0.21 11.07 11.58
CA GLN A 119 -1.24 11.05 11.35
C GLN A 119 -1.60 12.01 10.22
N ALA A 120 -2.55 11.63 9.38
CA ALA A 120 -3.04 12.46 8.29
C ALA A 120 -4.57 12.34 8.10
N GLU A 121 -5.18 13.42 7.65
CA GLU A 121 -6.56 13.40 7.19
C GLU A 121 -6.60 12.68 5.83
N MET A 122 -7.32 11.55 5.78
CA MET A 122 -7.41 10.70 4.60
C MET A 122 -8.86 10.48 4.18
N ASP A 123 -9.11 10.61 2.88
CA ASP A 123 -10.35 10.19 2.23
C ASP A 123 -10.03 9.06 1.25
N TYR A 124 -10.58 7.87 1.53
CA TYR A 124 -10.39 6.65 0.73
C TYR A 124 -11.73 6.23 0.14
N ILE A 125 -11.77 6.04 -1.19
CA ILE A 125 -12.97 5.60 -1.91
C ILE A 125 -12.65 4.36 -2.73
N ALA A 126 -13.50 3.33 -2.60
CA ALA A 126 -13.48 2.13 -3.43
C ALA A 126 -14.88 1.91 -4.01
N GLN A 127 -15.02 2.11 -5.33
CA GLN A 127 -16.31 1.95 -6.01
C GLN A 127 -16.13 1.28 -7.38
N GLY A 128 -16.72 0.09 -7.55
CA GLY A 128 -16.55 -0.69 -8.79
C GLY A 128 -15.07 -0.89 -9.12
N LYS A 129 -14.64 -0.44 -10.29
CA LYS A 129 -13.22 -0.48 -10.72
C LYS A 129 -12.43 0.78 -10.37
N GLU A 130 -13.04 1.76 -9.71
CA GLU A 130 -12.39 3.01 -9.33
C GLU A 130 -11.88 2.96 -7.90
N ARG A 131 -10.71 3.54 -7.68
CA ARG A 131 -10.10 3.73 -6.35
C ARG A 131 -9.54 5.14 -6.28
N SER A 132 -9.75 5.80 -5.16
CA SER A 132 -9.10 7.08 -4.91
C SER A 132 -8.66 7.23 -3.46
N LEU A 133 -7.56 7.96 -3.27
CA LEU A 133 -7.06 8.41 -1.98
C LEU A 133 -6.70 9.89 -2.08
N THR A 134 -7.16 10.66 -1.11
CA THR A 134 -6.64 12.00 -0.84
C THR A 134 -6.02 12.00 0.55
N ILE A 135 -4.75 12.36 0.65
CA ILE A 135 -4.08 12.71 1.91
C ILE A 135 -3.92 14.23 1.88
N LYS A 136 -4.66 14.90 2.75
CA LYS A 136 -4.80 16.36 2.71
C LYS A 136 -3.45 17.09 2.78
N GLY A 137 -3.16 17.87 1.73
CA GLY A 137 -1.92 18.65 1.62
C GLY A 137 -0.67 17.82 1.27
N ILE A 138 -0.80 16.50 1.04
CA ILE A 138 0.32 15.58 0.81
C ILE A 138 0.18 14.83 -0.51
N ALA A 139 -0.96 14.18 -0.76
CA ALA A 139 -1.09 13.28 -1.92
C ALA A 139 -2.52 13.23 -2.46
N GLN A 140 -2.60 12.95 -3.76
CA GLN A 140 -3.83 12.56 -4.45
C GLN A 140 -3.51 11.41 -5.39
N MET A 141 -4.24 10.32 -5.28
CA MET A 141 -4.10 9.14 -6.12
C MET A 141 -5.47 8.64 -6.56
N GLU A 142 -5.65 8.50 -7.86
CA GLU A 142 -6.87 7.96 -8.48
C GLU A 142 -6.49 6.97 -9.56
N ILE A 143 -7.05 5.76 -9.48
CA ILE A 143 -6.82 4.69 -10.45
C ILE A 143 -8.15 4.12 -10.98
N GLN A 144 -8.08 3.57 -12.19
CA GLN A 144 -9.18 2.87 -12.85
C GLN A 144 -8.72 1.48 -13.29
N GLY A 145 -9.42 0.43 -12.85
CA GLY A 145 -9.21 -0.94 -13.33
C GLY A 145 -9.37 -1.03 -14.83
N LEU A 146 -8.49 -1.81 -15.47
CA LEU A 146 -8.54 -2.03 -16.91
C LEU A 146 -9.61 -3.07 -17.26
N ASP A 147 -10.29 -2.83 -18.39
CA ASP A 147 -11.24 -3.77 -18.95
C ASP A 147 -10.52 -4.85 -19.78
N GLY A 148 -10.75 -6.08 -19.41
CA GLY A 148 -10.44 -7.26 -20.22
C GLY A 148 -11.59 -7.59 -21.18
N ILE A 149 -11.65 -8.85 -21.60
CA ILE A 149 -12.71 -9.32 -22.49
C ILE A 149 -14.07 -9.20 -21.79
N ASP A 150 -15.04 -8.65 -22.49
CA ASP A 150 -16.43 -8.43 -21.99
C ASP A 150 -16.52 -7.59 -20.71
N GLY A 151 -15.51 -6.70 -20.47
CA GLY A 151 -15.47 -5.84 -19.31
C GLY A 151 -15.03 -6.52 -18.01
N ALA A 152 -14.53 -7.77 -18.08
CA ALA A 152 -13.97 -8.45 -16.94
C ALA A 152 -12.71 -7.75 -16.41
N ASP A 153 -12.32 -8.03 -15.17
CA ASP A 153 -11.06 -7.53 -14.61
C ASP A 153 -9.85 -8.23 -15.26
N ILE A 154 -8.80 -7.46 -15.55
CA ILE A 154 -7.50 -8.03 -15.86
C ILE A 154 -6.78 -8.28 -14.55
N THR A 155 -6.40 -9.54 -14.28
CA THR A 155 -5.77 -9.92 -13.00
C THR A 155 -4.42 -10.59 -13.17
N ILE A 156 -3.57 -10.42 -12.17
CA ILE A 156 -2.32 -11.16 -11.99
C ILE A 156 -2.48 -12.02 -10.73
N ILE A 157 -2.05 -13.26 -10.81
CA ILE A 157 -2.08 -14.22 -9.71
C ILE A 157 -0.71 -14.89 -9.54
N ASN A 158 -0.36 -15.25 -8.31
CA ASN A 158 0.91 -15.92 -7.99
C ASN A 158 2.16 -15.12 -8.40
N ASN A 159 2.08 -13.80 -8.43
CA ASN A 159 3.27 -12.98 -8.64
C ASN A 159 4.20 -13.03 -7.42
N PRO A 160 5.53 -13.14 -7.64
CA PRO A 160 6.50 -13.37 -6.55
C PRO A 160 6.63 -12.19 -5.59
N LEU A 161 6.34 -10.96 -6.03
CA LEU A 161 6.26 -9.78 -5.17
C LEU A 161 4.82 -9.25 -5.20
N ALA A 162 4.04 -9.58 -4.18
CA ALA A 162 2.65 -9.17 -4.06
C ALA A 162 2.45 -8.33 -2.81
N ALA A 163 1.72 -7.21 -2.93
CA ALA A 163 1.26 -6.46 -1.76
C ALA A 163 0.28 -7.29 -0.93
N VAL A 164 -0.55 -8.09 -1.61
CA VAL A 164 -1.48 -9.03 -0.98
C VAL A 164 -1.21 -10.43 -1.51
N PRO A 165 -0.52 -11.29 -0.73
CA PRO A 165 -0.36 -12.70 -1.07
C PRO A 165 -1.71 -13.41 -1.14
N ASP A 166 -1.80 -14.41 -2.01
CA ASP A 166 -2.95 -15.32 -2.17
C ASP A 166 -4.24 -14.69 -2.75
N GLU A 167 -4.23 -13.38 -3.07
CA GLU A 167 -5.36 -12.71 -3.71
C GLU A 167 -5.04 -12.32 -5.16
N PRO A 168 -6.01 -12.43 -6.10
CA PRO A 168 -5.86 -11.88 -7.44
C PRO A 168 -5.69 -10.35 -7.39
N THR A 169 -4.62 -9.86 -7.98
CA THR A 169 -4.35 -8.43 -8.09
C THR A 169 -4.95 -7.89 -9.39
N VAL A 170 -5.88 -6.96 -9.31
CA VAL A 170 -6.48 -6.31 -10.49
C VAL A 170 -5.54 -5.25 -11.04
N VAL A 171 -5.29 -5.30 -12.35
CA VAL A 171 -4.45 -4.33 -13.07
C VAL A 171 -5.26 -3.06 -13.36
N ALA A 172 -4.68 -1.93 -13.03
CA ALA A 172 -5.29 -0.62 -13.16
C ALA A 172 -4.35 0.41 -13.79
N LYS A 173 -4.90 1.56 -14.14
CA LYS A 173 -4.18 2.72 -14.67
C LYS A 173 -4.49 3.95 -13.86
N SER A 174 -3.48 4.74 -13.51
CA SER A 174 -3.69 5.99 -12.78
C SER A 174 -4.30 7.07 -13.70
N LYS A 175 -5.32 7.75 -13.18
CA LYS A 175 -5.88 9.00 -13.73
C LYS A 175 -5.07 10.18 -13.22
N SER A 176 -4.77 10.19 -11.91
CA SER A 176 -3.89 11.13 -11.23
C SER A 176 -3.07 10.41 -10.17
N PHE A 177 -1.82 10.84 -9.97
CA PHE A 177 -0.94 10.31 -8.95
C PHE A 177 0.08 11.38 -8.54
N THR A 178 -0.22 12.12 -7.49
CA THR A 178 0.63 13.17 -6.94
C THR A 178 1.00 12.90 -5.50
N TYR A 179 2.20 13.29 -5.14
CA TYR A 179 2.69 13.20 -3.76
C TYR A 179 3.76 14.26 -3.56
N GLN A 180 3.75 14.92 -2.40
CA GLN A 180 4.79 15.86 -2.00
C GLN A 180 4.92 15.90 -0.48
N ASP A 181 5.91 15.19 0.07
CA ASP A 181 6.26 15.24 1.49
C ASP A 181 7.64 14.60 1.71
N HIS A 182 8.27 14.87 2.85
CA HIS A 182 9.55 14.28 3.28
C HIS A 182 10.67 14.35 2.22
N GLY A 183 10.67 15.40 1.38
CA GLY A 183 11.65 15.56 0.31
C GLY A 183 11.47 14.62 -0.88
N MET A 184 10.38 13.88 -0.94
CA MET A 184 9.95 13.10 -2.10
C MET A 184 8.82 13.84 -2.81
N GLU A 185 8.86 13.88 -4.14
CA GLU A 185 7.85 14.57 -4.94
C GLU A 185 7.66 13.86 -6.28
N TRP A 186 6.39 13.67 -6.68
CA TRP A 186 6.01 13.22 -8.02
C TRP A 186 4.64 13.70 -8.43
N ASN A 187 4.47 13.87 -9.74
CA ASN A 187 3.20 14.23 -10.36
C ASN A 187 3.06 13.47 -11.68
N LEU A 188 2.27 12.41 -11.65
CA LEU A 188 2.18 11.39 -12.69
C LEU A 188 0.71 11.10 -13.06
N SER A 189 0.54 10.54 -14.26
CA SER A 189 -0.73 10.00 -14.73
C SER A 189 -0.48 8.91 -15.78
N GLY A 190 -1.47 8.07 -16.04
CA GLY A 190 -1.37 7.04 -17.07
C GLY A 190 -0.39 5.91 -16.74
N LYS A 191 0.01 5.80 -15.48
CA LYS A 191 0.96 4.82 -14.97
C LYS A 191 0.27 3.62 -14.36
N ASN A 192 1.07 2.63 -13.93
CA ASN A 192 0.55 1.42 -13.34
C ASN A 192 -0.19 1.68 -12.03
N GLY A 193 -1.26 0.94 -11.81
CA GLY A 193 -1.96 0.80 -10.54
C GLY A 193 -2.39 -0.64 -10.35
N TYR A 194 -2.58 -1.01 -9.09
CA TYR A 194 -3.10 -2.31 -8.68
C TYR A 194 -4.12 -2.15 -7.55
N TYR A 195 -5.04 -3.09 -7.42
CA TYR A 195 -5.91 -3.19 -6.26
C TYR A 195 -6.40 -4.62 -6.03
N SER A 196 -6.74 -4.94 -4.80
CA SER A 196 -7.41 -6.18 -4.40
C SER A 196 -8.07 -6.05 -3.03
N PRO A 197 -8.94 -6.97 -2.61
CA PRO A 197 -9.18 -7.18 -1.19
C PRO A 197 -7.90 -7.64 -0.51
N PHE A 198 -7.85 -7.55 0.83
CA PHE A 198 -6.75 -8.12 1.61
C PHE A 198 -7.24 -8.78 2.90
N THR A 199 -6.49 -9.77 3.36
CA THR A 199 -6.55 -10.32 4.71
C THR A 199 -5.12 -10.51 5.19
N TYR A 200 -4.71 -9.70 6.18
CA TYR A 200 -3.41 -9.86 6.83
C TYR A 200 -3.59 -10.32 8.26
N LYS A 201 -2.67 -11.15 8.72
CA LYS A 201 -2.65 -11.68 10.09
C LYS A 201 -1.22 -11.91 10.55
N GLY A 202 -1.03 -11.90 11.85
CA GLY A 202 0.24 -12.22 12.49
C GLY A 202 0.03 -12.78 13.89
N SER A 203 1.07 -13.46 14.39
CA SER A 203 1.09 -14.07 15.73
C SER A 203 2.48 -13.99 16.32
#